data_5c39b8d0e7b33ab4abb1c3d35866a8ee
#
_entry.id   5c39b8d0e7b33ab4abb1c3d35866a8ee
#
_cell.length_a   1.000
_cell.length_b   1.000
_cell.length_c   1.000
_cell.angle_alpha   90.00
_cell.angle_beta   90.00
_cell.angle_gamma   90.00
#
_symmetry.space_group_name_H-M   'P 1'
#
loop_
_entity.id
_entity.type
_entity.pdbx_description
1 polymer ?
#
loop_
_entity_poly.entity_id
_entity_poly.type
_entity_poly.pdbx_seq_one_letter_code
_entity_poly.pdbx_strand_id
1 'polypeptide(L)'
;MLIVAADNTDINSFEDINGKKAAEGLTSNFSDIARSYGAEIVGQDKFALAMECVLSGEADCAINDELTYAYWKQQKGGEDSTKIVAESDNVNSSAIMVKKGNDELIEKLNSAIDELLADGTVKEISEKYFGRDVSQP
;
A
#
# COMPACT_ATOMS: atom_id res chain seq x y z
N MET A 1 2.56 -5.37 0.65
CA MET A 1 2.16 -6.27 1.74
C MET A 1 0.92 -7.04 1.36
N LEU A 2 0.84 -8.31 1.73
CA LEU A 2 -0.36 -9.16 1.60
C LEU A 2 -1.12 -9.12 2.92
N ILE A 3 -2.38 -8.73 2.86
CA ILE A 3 -3.24 -8.45 4.01
C ILE A 3 -4.44 -9.38 4.00
N VAL A 4 -4.74 -9.98 5.13
CA VAL A 4 -5.88 -10.90 5.32
C VAL A 4 -6.66 -10.56 6.60
N ALA A 5 -7.83 -11.15 6.80
CA ALA A 5 -8.54 -11.09 8.08
C ALA A 5 -7.69 -11.70 9.21
N ALA A 6 -7.83 -11.20 10.42
CA ALA A 6 -6.99 -11.61 11.56
C ALA A 6 -7.13 -13.10 11.90
N ASP A 7 -8.31 -13.68 11.69
CA ASP A 7 -8.65 -15.08 11.93
C ASP A 7 -8.28 -16.01 10.75
N ASN A 8 -7.79 -15.46 9.63
CA ASN A 8 -7.33 -16.27 8.49
C ASN A 8 -6.15 -17.15 8.89
N THR A 9 -6.20 -18.42 8.49
CA THR A 9 -5.15 -19.44 8.73
C THR A 9 -4.60 -20.06 7.45
N ASP A 10 -5.22 -19.76 6.31
CA ASP A 10 -4.99 -20.47 5.06
C ASP A 10 -3.97 -19.77 4.16
N ILE A 11 -3.86 -18.43 4.28
CA ILE A 11 -2.96 -17.62 3.47
C ILE A 11 -1.82 -17.13 4.37
N ASN A 12 -0.58 -17.52 4.04
CA ASN A 12 0.64 -17.16 4.76
C ASN A 12 1.73 -16.60 3.84
N SER A 13 1.56 -16.72 2.52
CA SER A 13 2.48 -16.25 1.49
C SER A 13 1.72 -15.78 0.24
N PHE A 14 2.43 -15.15 -0.69
CA PHE A 14 1.84 -14.78 -1.99
C PHE A 14 1.43 -15.98 -2.83
N GLU A 15 2.10 -17.12 -2.69
CA GLU A 15 1.78 -18.35 -3.39
C GLU A 15 0.43 -18.95 -2.97
N ASP A 16 0.01 -18.69 -1.74
CA ASP A 16 -1.25 -19.23 -1.19
C ASP A 16 -2.49 -18.54 -1.75
N ILE A 17 -2.32 -17.38 -2.46
CA ILE A 17 -3.48 -16.70 -3.07
C ILE A 17 -3.88 -17.27 -4.43
N ASN A 18 -3.25 -18.33 -4.91
CA ASN A 18 -3.64 -18.98 -6.14
C ASN A 18 -5.08 -19.51 -6.06
N GLY A 19 -5.95 -19.04 -6.96
CA GLY A 19 -7.37 -19.37 -6.97
C GLY A 19 -8.21 -18.72 -5.86
N LYS A 20 -7.62 -17.83 -5.06
CA LYS A 20 -8.29 -17.01 -4.05
C LYS A 20 -8.77 -15.71 -4.66
N LYS A 21 -9.61 -14.98 -3.93
CA LYS A 21 -10.13 -13.67 -4.30
C LYS A 21 -9.33 -12.56 -3.63
N ALA A 22 -8.76 -11.66 -4.44
CA ALA A 22 -8.06 -10.47 -3.96
C ALA A 22 -8.88 -9.20 -4.26
N ALA A 23 -9.16 -8.39 -3.25
CA ALA A 23 -9.88 -7.13 -3.40
C ALA A 23 -8.91 -6.01 -3.80
N GLU A 24 -8.98 -5.55 -5.05
CA GLU A 24 -8.02 -4.62 -5.65
C GLU A 24 -8.67 -3.64 -6.63
N GLY A 25 -7.99 -2.51 -6.86
CA GLY A 25 -8.31 -1.66 -8.00
C GLY A 25 -8.05 -2.40 -9.31
N LEU A 26 -9.03 -2.45 -10.22
CA LEU A 26 -8.97 -3.28 -11.44
C LEU A 26 -7.72 -3.03 -12.30
N THR A 27 -7.19 -1.81 -12.27
CA THR A 27 -6.03 -1.36 -13.06
C THR A 27 -4.82 -0.98 -12.20
N SER A 28 -4.82 -1.38 -10.91
CA SER A 28 -3.70 -1.10 -10.01
C SER A 28 -2.54 -2.07 -10.26
N ASN A 29 -1.32 -1.63 -9.94
CA ASN A 29 -0.15 -2.52 -9.91
C ASN A 29 -0.33 -3.67 -8.92
N PHE A 30 -1.10 -3.48 -7.85
CA PHE A 30 -1.40 -4.53 -6.88
C PHE A 30 -2.30 -5.61 -7.47
N SER A 31 -3.26 -5.24 -8.34
CA SER A 31 -4.05 -6.24 -9.07
C SER A 31 -3.21 -7.07 -10.04
N ASP A 32 -2.17 -6.47 -10.64
CA ASP A 32 -1.25 -7.20 -11.51
C ASP A 32 -0.39 -8.17 -10.70
N ILE A 33 0.04 -7.77 -9.50
CA ILE A 33 0.72 -8.66 -8.56
C ILE A 33 -0.20 -9.83 -8.18
N ALA A 34 -1.43 -9.56 -7.74
CA ALA A 34 -2.38 -10.61 -7.36
C ALA A 34 -2.64 -11.61 -8.51
N ARG A 35 -2.85 -11.10 -9.73
CA ARG A 35 -3.01 -11.95 -10.93
C ARG A 35 -1.79 -12.79 -11.24
N SER A 36 -0.58 -12.27 -11.02
CA SER A 36 0.66 -13.01 -11.26
C SER A 36 0.81 -14.24 -10.37
N TYR A 37 0.17 -14.22 -9.19
CA TYR A 37 0.06 -15.35 -8.27
C TYR A 37 -1.23 -16.17 -8.45
N GLY A 38 -2.04 -15.86 -9.47
CA GLY A 38 -3.23 -16.64 -9.82
C GLY A 38 -4.49 -16.28 -9.05
N ALA A 39 -4.55 -15.13 -8.39
CA ALA A 39 -5.76 -14.68 -7.70
C ALA A 39 -6.80 -14.12 -8.67
N GLU A 40 -8.08 -14.27 -8.32
CA GLU A 40 -9.21 -13.60 -8.95
C GLU A 40 -9.40 -12.21 -8.34
N ILE A 41 -9.65 -11.17 -9.16
CA ILE A 41 -9.80 -9.81 -8.67
C ILE A 41 -11.25 -9.47 -8.38
N VAL A 42 -11.52 -9.09 -7.14
CA VAL A 42 -12.74 -8.39 -6.71
C VAL A 42 -12.48 -6.90 -6.82
N GLY A 43 -13.05 -6.25 -7.85
CA GLY A 43 -12.76 -4.85 -8.19
C GLY A 43 -13.28 -3.87 -7.15
N GLN A 44 -12.40 -3.04 -6.59
CA GLN A 44 -12.72 -2.00 -5.62
C GLN A 44 -12.00 -0.69 -5.98
N ASP A 45 -12.73 0.43 -5.90
CA ASP A 45 -12.16 1.74 -6.26
C ASP A 45 -11.31 2.38 -5.14
N LYS A 46 -11.42 1.86 -3.91
CA LYS A 46 -10.73 2.42 -2.74
C LYS A 46 -10.24 1.29 -1.84
N PHE A 47 -9.06 1.48 -1.26
CA PHE A 47 -8.48 0.52 -0.32
C PHE A 47 -9.40 0.22 0.88
N ALA A 48 -10.10 1.23 1.42
CA ALA A 48 -11.04 1.02 2.52
C ALA A 48 -12.17 0.04 2.16
N LEU A 49 -12.67 0.08 0.90
CA LEU A 49 -13.68 -0.87 0.41
C LEU A 49 -13.06 -2.25 0.19
N ALA A 50 -11.83 -2.33 -0.29
CA ALA A 50 -11.11 -3.61 -0.41
C ALA A 50 -10.98 -4.29 0.97
N MET A 51 -10.65 -3.52 2.02
CA MET A 51 -10.59 -4.04 3.37
C MET A 51 -11.96 -4.49 3.92
N GLU A 52 -13.06 -3.80 3.54
CA GLU A 52 -14.42 -4.24 3.87
C GLU A 52 -14.76 -5.58 3.21
N CYS A 53 -14.34 -5.80 1.95
CA CYS A 53 -14.50 -7.10 1.29
C CYS A 53 -13.72 -8.21 2.01
N VAL A 54 -12.49 -7.93 2.47
CA VAL A 54 -11.70 -8.90 3.25
C VAL A 54 -12.37 -9.22 4.59
N LEU A 55 -12.85 -8.20 5.30
CA LEU A 55 -13.50 -8.39 6.61
C LEU A 55 -14.85 -9.07 6.52
N SER A 56 -15.59 -8.89 5.41
CA SER A 56 -16.88 -9.57 5.18
C SER A 56 -16.74 -10.97 4.59
N GLY A 57 -15.54 -11.38 4.17
CA GLY A 57 -15.29 -12.64 3.46
C GLY A 57 -15.74 -12.65 1.99
N GLU A 58 -16.03 -11.49 1.40
CA GLU A 58 -16.26 -11.36 -0.04
C GLU A 58 -14.97 -11.56 -0.85
N ALA A 59 -13.83 -11.16 -0.24
CA ALA A 59 -12.49 -11.45 -0.72
C ALA A 59 -11.66 -12.13 0.37
N ASP A 60 -10.67 -12.94 -0.04
CA ASP A 60 -9.79 -13.65 0.87
C ASP A 60 -8.62 -12.78 1.35
N CYS A 61 -8.18 -11.84 0.52
CA CYS A 61 -7.02 -10.98 0.78
C CYS A 61 -7.11 -9.63 0.05
N ALA A 62 -6.19 -8.74 0.40
CA ALA A 62 -5.86 -7.53 -0.36
C ALA A 62 -4.33 -7.32 -0.37
N ILE A 63 -3.82 -6.63 -1.38
CA ILE A 63 -2.41 -6.24 -1.49
C ILE A 63 -2.34 -4.72 -1.51
N ASN A 64 -1.49 -4.13 -0.68
CA ASN A 64 -1.24 -2.70 -0.74
C ASN A 64 0.14 -2.36 -0.17
N ASP A 65 0.50 -1.08 -0.24
CA ASP A 65 1.68 -0.57 0.42
C ASP A 65 1.45 -0.41 1.94
N GLU A 66 2.56 -0.41 2.67
CA GLU A 66 2.55 -0.32 4.13
C GLU A 66 1.90 0.97 4.64
N LEU A 67 2.15 2.09 3.96
CA LEU A 67 1.68 3.40 4.40
C LEU A 67 0.17 3.53 4.29
N THR A 68 -0.40 3.06 3.17
CA THR A 68 -1.85 3.02 2.96
C THR A 68 -2.53 2.13 4.01
N TYR A 69 -1.95 0.97 4.32
CA TYR A 69 -2.48 0.08 5.35
C TYR A 69 -2.36 0.68 6.75
N ALA A 70 -1.22 1.25 7.12
CA ALA A 70 -1.01 1.90 8.42
C ALA A 70 -1.97 3.07 8.63
N TYR A 71 -2.16 3.91 7.61
CA TYR A 71 -3.12 5.01 7.66
C TYR A 71 -4.56 4.50 7.84
N TRP A 72 -4.96 3.47 7.09
CA TRP A 72 -6.28 2.86 7.23
C TRP A 72 -6.50 2.29 8.64
N LYS A 73 -5.54 1.56 9.21
CA LYS A 73 -5.61 1.06 10.59
C LYS A 73 -5.78 2.20 11.61
N GLN A 74 -5.06 3.29 11.44
CA GLN A 74 -5.17 4.45 12.32
C GLN A 74 -6.58 5.06 12.27
N GLN A 75 -7.19 5.16 11.08
CA GLN A 75 -8.55 5.70 10.91
C GLN A 75 -9.63 4.78 11.52
N LYS A 76 -9.40 3.49 11.56
CA LYS A 76 -10.31 2.49 12.16
C LYS A 76 -10.10 2.28 13.66
N GLY A 77 -9.27 3.10 14.32
CA GLY A 77 -9.02 3.01 15.75
C GLY A 77 -8.04 1.90 16.16
N GLY A 78 -7.24 1.40 15.22
CA GLY A 78 -6.21 0.39 15.50
C GLY A 78 -6.76 -1.02 15.74
N GLU A 79 -8.01 -1.31 15.36
CA GLU A 79 -8.60 -2.64 15.50
C GLU A 79 -7.74 -3.71 14.82
N ASP A 80 -7.43 -4.78 15.57
CA ASP A 80 -6.66 -5.94 15.09
C ASP A 80 -7.54 -6.95 14.32
N SER A 81 -8.43 -6.42 13.46
CA SER A 81 -9.32 -7.22 12.62
C SER A 81 -8.64 -7.80 11.38
N THR A 82 -7.44 -7.31 11.07
CA THR A 82 -6.64 -7.73 9.92
C THR A 82 -5.18 -7.89 10.29
N LYS A 83 -4.44 -8.69 9.53
CA LYS A 83 -2.99 -8.89 9.69
C LYS A 83 -2.26 -8.93 8.35
N ILE A 84 -0.99 -8.55 8.37
CA ILE A 84 -0.05 -8.77 7.27
C ILE A 84 0.50 -10.19 7.40
N VAL A 85 0.50 -10.94 6.31
CA VAL A 85 1.02 -12.33 6.27
C VAL A 85 2.23 -12.47 5.39
N ALA A 86 2.45 -11.56 4.44
CA ALA A 86 3.64 -11.55 3.60
C ALA A 86 3.99 -10.12 3.15
N GLU A 87 5.28 -9.88 2.93
CA GLU A 87 5.82 -8.65 2.38
C GLU A 87 6.59 -8.96 1.10
N SER A 88 6.51 -8.04 0.14
CA SER A 88 7.31 -8.13 -1.09
C SER A 88 8.63 -7.39 -0.89
N ASP A 89 9.72 -7.96 -1.39
CA ASP A 89 11.04 -7.31 -1.42
C ASP A 89 11.10 -6.10 -2.38
N ASN A 90 10.04 -5.87 -3.15
CA ASN A 90 9.97 -4.73 -4.07
C ASN A 90 9.71 -3.44 -3.30
N VAL A 91 10.74 -2.63 -3.14
CA VAL A 91 10.63 -1.27 -2.63
C VAL A 91 10.01 -0.39 -3.71
N ASN A 92 8.80 0.09 -3.47
CA ASN A 92 8.15 1.06 -4.35
C ASN A 92 8.57 2.48 -3.95
N SER A 93 9.04 3.24 -4.93
CA SER A 93 9.31 4.67 -4.75
C SER A 93 8.17 5.49 -5.33
N SER A 94 7.73 6.51 -4.60
CA SER A 94 6.78 7.50 -5.11
C SER A 94 7.54 8.66 -5.75
N ALA A 95 7.04 9.16 -6.87
CA ALA A 95 7.67 10.26 -7.58
C ALA A 95 6.63 11.27 -8.10
N ILE A 96 7.03 12.52 -8.20
CA ILE A 96 6.20 13.59 -8.79
C ILE A 96 6.32 13.46 -10.32
N MET A 97 5.18 13.24 -10.98
CA MET A 97 5.13 13.20 -12.44
C MET A 97 5.09 14.60 -13.03
N VAL A 98 6.01 14.88 -13.96
CA VAL A 98 6.12 16.15 -14.66
C VAL A 98 6.04 15.91 -16.17
N LYS A 99 5.45 16.86 -16.92
CA LYS A 99 5.41 16.78 -18.39
C LYS A 99 6.83 16.73 -18.93
N LYS A 100 7.09 15.78 -19.83
CA LYS A 100 8.39 15.59 -20.48
C LYS A 100 8.91 16.88 -21.13
N GLY A 101 10.17 17.21 -20.92
CA GLY A 101 10.81 18.43 -21.40
C GLY A 101 10.68 19.64 -20.45
N ASN A 102 10.21 19.43 -19.22
CA ASN A 102 10.11 20.47 -18.18
C ASN A 102 11.28 20.37 -17.19
N ASP A 103 12.51 20.34 -17.69
CA ASP A 103 13.70 20.04 -16.90
C ASP A 103 13.93 21.09 -15.78
N GLU A 104 13.68 22.37 -16.07
CA GLU A 104 13.76 23.44 -15.06
C GLU A 104 12.83 23.22 -13.87
N LEU A 105 11.61 22.71 -14.11
CA LEU A 105 10.67 22.39 -13.04
C LEU A 105 11.15 21.16 -12.23
N ILE A 106 11.72 20.16 -12.89
CA ILE A 106 12.28 18.97 -12.23
C ILE A 106 13.42 19.38 -11.29
N GLU A 107 14.34 20.24 -11.75
CA GLU A 107 15.44 20.75 -10.92
C GLU A 107 14.94 21.50 -9.70
N LYS A 108 13.94 22.38 -9.86
CA LYS A 108 13.34 23.13 -8.75
C LYS A 108 12.63 22.22 -7.73
N LEU A 109 11.89 21.19 -8.23
CA LEU A 109 11.21 20.25 -7.36
C LEU A 109 12.21 19.38 -6.58
N ASN A 110 13.25 18.89 -7.23
CA ASN A 110 14.29 18.10 -6.56
C ASN A 110 15.01 18.94 -5.50
N SER A 111 15.42 20.19 -5.83
CA SER A 111 16.05 21.07 -4.85
C SER A 111 15.14 21.33 -3.63
N ALA A 112 13.86 21.58 -3.84
CA ALA A 112 12.91 21.79 -2.75
C ALA A 112 12.72 20.52 -1.89
N ILE A 113 12.67 19.34 -2.51
CA ILE A 113 12.60 18.05 -1.78
C ILE A 113 13.87 17.84 -0.94
N ASP A 114 15.04 18.09 -1.52
CA ASP A 114 16.33 17.96 -0.83
C ASP A 114 16.40 18.90 0.39
N GLU A 115 15.93 20.15 0.27
CA GLU A 115 15.84 21.11 1.37
C GLU A 115 14.91 20.61 2.48
N LEU A 116 13.70 20.12 2.13
CA LEU A 116 12.73 19.60 3.08
C LEU A 116 13.18 18.31 3.78
N LEU A 117 13.98 17.50 3.11
CA LEU A 117 14.62 16.34 3.72
C LEU A 117 15.72 16.75 4.70
N ALA A 118 16.53 17.74 4.32
CA ALA A 118 17.67 18.20 5.10
C ALA A 118 17.24 18.98 6.37
N ASP A 119 16.15 19.75 6.32
CA ASP A 119 15.65 20.53 7.47
C ASP A 119 14.76 19.70 8.43
N GLY A 120 14.43 18.45 8.07
CA GLY A 120 13.63 17.54 8.87
C GLY A 120 12.12 17.69 8.71
N THR A 121 11.64 18.60 7.85
CA THR A 121 10.20 18.81 7.60
C THR A 121 9.51 17.53 7.12
N VAL A 122 10.14 16.78 6.20
CA VAL A 122 9.57 15.52 5.71
C VAL A 122 9.44 14.50 6.83
N LYS A 123 10.42 14.42 7.72
CA LYS A 123 10.39 13.54 8.89
C LYS A 123 9.23 13.91 9.84
N GLU A 124 9.06 15.19 10.17
CA GLU A 124 7.95 15.65 11.02
C GLU A 124 6.57 15.31 10.43
N ILE A 125 6.41 15.52 9.13
CA ILE A 125 5.18 15.16 8.41
C ILE A 125 4.97 13.65 8.46
N SER A 126 6.03 12.88 8.20
CA SER A 126 6.01 11.41 8.23
C SER A 126 5.57 10.88 9.60
N GLU A 127 6.21 11.33 10.67
CA GLU A 127 5.87 10.95 12.04
C GLU A 127 4.43 11.34 12.41
N LYS A 128 3.96 12.51 11.96
CA LYS A 128 2.60 12.98 12.21
C LYS A 128 1.52 12.08 11.58
N TYR A 129 1.74 11.62 10.35
CA TYR A 129 0.72 10.85 9.62
C TYR A 129 0.86 9.34 9.73
N PHE A 130 2.06 8.84 9.97
CA PHE A 130 2.37 7.40 9.97
C PHE A 130 2.91 6.89 11.32
N GLY A 131 3.12 7.80 12.30
CA GLY A 131 3.67 7.44 13.62
C GLY A 131 5.17 7.10 13.60
N ARG A 132 5.82 7.18 12.45
CA ARG A 132 7.25 6.93 12.25
C ARG A 132 7.79 7.67 11.03
N ASP A 133 9.11 7.80 10.95
CA ASP A 133 9.76 8.31 9.74
C ASP A 133 9.76 7.22 8.64
N VAL A 134 9.06 7.50 7.52
CA VAL A 134 8.97 6.66 6.32
C VAL A 134 9.65 7.30 5.11
N SER A 135 10.39 8.39 5.31
CA SER A 135 11.08 9.11 4.25
C SER A 135 12.45 8.50 3.90
N GLN A 136 12.92 7.58 4.72
CA GLN A 136 14.17 6.85 4.53
C GLN A 136 13.88 5.35 4.39
N PRO A 137 14.64 4.62 3.57
CA PRO A 137 14.48 3.17 3.42
C PRO A 137 14.83 2.41 4.70
#